data_67d5938567320048a4d2463fd49bf4bf
#
_entry.id   67d5938567320048a4d2463fd49bf4bf
#
_cell.length_a   1.000
_cell.length_b   1.000
_cell.length_c   1.000
_cell.angle_alpha   90.00
_cell.angle_beta   90.00
_cell.angle_gamma   90.00
#
_symmetry.space_group_name_H-M   'P 1'
#
loop_
_entity.id
_entity.type
_entity.pdbx_description
1 polymer ?
#
loop_
_entity_poly.entity_id
_entity_poly.type
_entity_poly.pdbx_seq_one_letter_code
_entity_poly.pdbx_strand_id
1 'polypeptide(L)'
;EDADAEDATILWSYHIWVTDVADQPFGVNSKGNSYTVMDRNLGAVSATPGDAGAIGLLYQWGRKDPFVTTSEIGKNTEAEMYDQSGVVSLKIESGSEERGTVAYSVRNPATYIKYSRSKSNVSAPPYYYSYDWLYWGDNALWGNPEGYDYPSVASIQKSVYDPCPEGYMVAPRDTWLNSS
;
A
#
# COMPACT_ATOMS: atom_id res chain seq x y z
N GLU A 1 21.17 -0.96 23.72
CA GLU A 1 20.30 0.22 23.95
C GLU A 1 18.89 -0.28 23.86
N ASP A 2 18.07 0.01 24.88
CA ASP A 2 16.76 -0.61 25.10
C ASP A 2 15.81 -0.34 23.95
N ALA A 3 15.62 -1.36 23.12
CA ALA A 3 14.67 -1.33 22.00
C ALA A 3 13.20 -1.27 22.46
N ASP A 4 12.96 -1.36 23.76
CA ASP A 4 11.62 -1.47 24.40
C ASP A 4 11.21 -0.21 25.18
N ALA A 5 11.90 0.92 25.00
CA ALA A 5 11.47 2.17 25.61
C ALA A 5 10.17 2.66 24.95
N GLU A 6 9.16 3.02 25.74
CA GLU A 6 7.88 3.57 25.25
C GLU A 6 8.04 4.76 24.28
N ASP A 7 9.19 5.44 24.38
CA ASP A 7 9.55 6.59 23.55
C ASP A 7 10.48 6.25 22.36
N ALA A 8 10.73 4.96 22.09
CA ALA A 8 11.63 4.57 21.02
C ALA A 8 11.07 4.97 19.64
N THR A 9 11.89 5.66 18.86
CA THR A 9 11.52 6.02 17.49
C THR A 9 11.55 4.78 16.60
N ILE A 10 10.44 4.47 15.95
CA ILE A 10 10.38 3.40 14.93
C ILE A 10 11.24 3.84 13.75
N LEU A 11 12.27 3.05 13.46
CA LEU A 11 13.15 3.27 12.31
C LEU A 11 12.63 2.56 11.06
N TRP A 12 12.04 1.37 11.24
CA TRP A 12 11.45 0.58 10.18
C TRP A 12 10.51 -0.47 10.76
N SER A 13 9.47 -0.84 10.02
CA SER A 13 8.55 -1.92 10.32
C SER A 13 8.57 -2.97 9.22
N TYR A 14 8.33 -4.22 9.57
CA TYR A 14 8.21 -5.31 8.62
C TYR A 14 6.84 -5.95 8.75
N HIS A 15 6.18 -6.19 7.62
CA HIS A 15 5.02 -7.06 7.54
C HIS A 15 5.51 -8.47 7.21
N ILE A 16 5.25 -9.42 8.12
CA ILE A 16 5.59 -10.83 7.91
C ILE A 16 4.32 -11.56 7.52
N TRP A 17 4.31 -12.12 6.32
CA TRP A 17 3.20 -12.90 5.78
C TRP A 17 3.67 -14.32 5.53
N VAL A 18 3.19 -15.26 6.36
CA VAL A 18 3.50 -16.68 6.22
C VAL A 18 2.41 -17.31 5.37
N THR A 19 2.77 -17.76 4.18
CA THR A 19 1.82 -18.23 3.18
C THR A 19 2.46 -19.20 2.21
N ASP A 20 1.64 -19.95 1.49
CA ASP A 20 1.97 -20.87 0.42
C ASP A 20 1.58 -20.32 -0.97
N VAL A 21 1.79 -19.03 -1.19
CA VAL A 21 1.45 -18.35 -2.45
C VAL A 21 1.99 -19.12 -3.66
N ALA A 22 1.13 -19.28 -4.65
CA ALA A 22 1.48 -19.87 -5.92
C ALA A 22 1.35 -18.86 -7.06
N ASP A 23 2.17 -19.05 -8.09
CA ASP A 23 2.11 -18.29 -9.33
C ASP A 23 0.87 -18.64 -10.13
N GLN A 24 0.16 -17.61 -10.62
CA GLN A 24 -0.97 -17.76 -11.52
C GLN A 24 -0.73 -16.96 -12.81
N PRO A 25 -0.88 -17.57 -13.99
CA PRO A 25 -0.92 -16.82 -15.24
C PRO A 25 -2.11 -15.86 -15.24
N PHE A 26 -1.86 -14.58 -15.48
CA PHE A 26 -2.91 -13.56 -15.55
C PHE A 26 -3.41 -13.30 -16.97
N GLY A 27 -2.80 -13.97 -17.96
CA GLY A 27 -3.13 -13.82 -19.36
C GLY A 27 -2.27 -12.76 -20.06
N VAL A 28 -2.73 -12.35 -21.24
CA VAL A 28 -2.05 -11.39 -22.09
C VAL A 28 -2.91 -10.12 -22.17
N ASN A 29 -2.33 -8.97 -21.91
CA ASN A 29 -3.07 -7.72 -22.00
C ASN A 29 -3.26 -7.24 -23.45
N SER A 30 -4.01 -6.16 -23.64
CA SER A 30 -4.29 -5.59 -24.97
C SER A 30 -3.04 -5.11 -25.74
N LYS A 31 -1.90 -5.00 -25.07
CA LYS A 31 -0.59 -4.65 -25.68
C LYS A 31 0.27 -5.87 -25.98
N GLY A 32 -0.19 -7.08 -25.69
CA GLY A 32 0.56 -8.31 -25.91
C GLY A 32 1.53 -8.68 -24.77
N ASN A 33 1.48 -8.03 -23.63
CA ASN A 33 2.31 -8.36 -22.48
C ASN A 33 1.65 -9.46 -21.63
N SER A 34 2.43 -10.48 -21.25
CA SER A 34 2.02 -11.53 -20.33
C SER A 34 2.44 -11.19 -18.91
N TYR A 35 1.60 -11.55 -17.96
CA TYR A 35 1.87 -11.36 -16.53
C TYR A 35 1.64 -12.66 -15.77
N THR A 36 2.42 -12.82 -14.70
CA THR A 36 2.21 -13.79 -13.66
C THR A 36 1.91 -13.06 -12.38
N VAL A 37 0.86 -13.46 -11.68
CA VAL A 37 0.42 -12.82 -10.42
C VAL A 37 0.41 -13.85 -9.30
N MET A 38 0.38 -13.40 -8.07
CA MET A 38 0.08 -14.28 -6.95
C MET A 38 -1.36 -14.80 -7.05
N ASP A 39 -1.61 -16.00 -6.58
CA ASP A 39 -2.94 -16.62 -6.57
C ASP A 39 -3.94 -15.93 -5.62
N ARG A 40 -3.45 -15.00 -4.82
CA ARG A 40 -4.24 -14.29 -3.80
C ARG A 40 -3.75 -12.87 -3.56
N ASN A 41 -4.59 -12.06 -2.95
CA ASN A 41 -4.22 -10.71 -2.53
C ASN A 41 -3.17 -10.74 -1.42
N LEU A 42 -2.37 -9.68 -1.35
CA LEU A 42 -1.34 -9.53 -0.35
C LEU A 42 -1.95 -9.57 1.07
N GLY A 43 -1.43 -10.47 1.92
CA GLY A 43 -1.96 -10.70 3.26
C GLY A 43 -3.21 -11.58 3.34
N ALA A 44 -3.70 -12.12 2.22
CA ALA A 44 -4.83 -13.04 2.23
C ALA A 44 -4.44 -14.42 2.77
N VAL A 45 -5.34 -15.02 3.52
CA VAL A 45 -5.18 -16.38 4.07
C VAL A 45 -5.87 -17.46 3.21
N SER A 46 -6.57 -17.04 2.17
CA SER A 46 -7.27 -17.93 1.24
C SER A 46 -7.13 -17.42 -0.20
N ALA A 47 -7.05 -18.34 -1.16
CA ALA A 47 -7.12 -18.05 -2.58
C ALA A 47 -8.53 -18.31 -3.17
N THR A 48 -9.49 -18.77 -2.35
CA THR A 48 -10.82 -19.15 -2.80
C THR A 48 -11.69 -17.92 -3.07
N PRO A 49 -12.19 -17.71 -4.31
CA PRO A 49 -13.08 -16.59 -4.61
C PRO A 49 -14.33 -16.61 -3.74
N GLY A 50 -14.68 -15.45 -3.17
CA GLY A 50 -15.85 -15.28 -2.29
C GLY A 50 -15.60 -15.64 -0.82
N ASP A 51 -14.44 -16.18 -0.47
CA ASP A 51 -14.02 -16.38 0.90
C ASP A 51 -13.62 -15.02 1.51
N ALA A 52 -14.05 -14.74 2.73
CA ALA A 52 -13.64 -13.54 3.47
C ALA A 52 -12.11 -13.49 3.67
N GLY A 53 -11.46 -14.64 3.82
CA GLY A 53 -10.00 -14.75 3.91
C GLY A 53 -9.24 -14.39 2.63
N ALA A 54 -9.93 -14.27 1.49
CA ALA A 54 -9.32 -13.88 0.22
C ALA A 54 -9.18 -12.36 0.05
N ILE A 55 -9.76 -11.55 0.92
CA ILE A 55 -9.74 -10.08 0.82
C ILE A 55 -8.31 -9.55 0.96
N GLY A 56 -7.53 -10.07 1.90
CA GLY A 56 -6.17 -9.62 2.19
C GLY A 56 -6.13 -8.30 2.96
N LEU A 57 -5.03 -7.59 2.85
CA LEU A 57 -4.78 -6.33 3.55
C LEU A 57 -4.92 -5.13 2.61
N LEU A 58 -5.18 -3.98 3.18
CA LEU A 58 -5.25 -2.72 2.45
C LEU A 58 -3.93 -1.95 2.58
N TYR A 59 -3.59 -1.22 1.54
CA TYR A 59 -2.42 -0.35 1.52
C TYR A 59 -2.80 1.03 1.01
N GLN A 60 -2.26 2.07 1.61
CA GLN A 60 -2.24 3.38 1.00
C GLN A 60 -1.17 3.40 -0.09
N TRP A 61 -1.50 3.96 -1.25
CA TRP A 61 -0.57 4.00 -2.39
C TRP A 61 0.80 4.54 -1.98
N GLY A 62 1.85 3.80 -2.28
CA GLY A 62 3.22 4.19 -1.95
C GLY A 62 3.68 3.83 -0.54
N ARG A 63 2.80 3.33 0.34
CA ARG A 63 3.20 2.85 1.66
C ARG A 63 3.53 1.37 1.66
N LYS A 64 4.51 1.00 2.47
CA LYS A 64 4.92 -0.39 2.70
C LYS A 64 4.09 -1.10 3.77
N ASP A 65 3.43 -0.34 4.65
CA ASP A 65 2.74 -0.86 5.82
C ASP A 65 1.28 -1.14 5.50
N PRO A 66 0.78 -2.33 5.86
CA PRO A 66 -0.59 -2.72 5.63
C PRO A 66 -1.55 -2.17 6.68
N PHE A 67 -2.83 -2.15 6.30
CA PHE A 67 -3.95 -1.93 7.21
C PHE A 67 -4.90 -3.10 7.12
N VAL A 68 -5.50 -3.46 8.25
CA VAL A 68 -6.53 -4.49 8.27
C VAL A 68 -7.72 -4.09 7.41
N THR A 69 -8.27 -5.07 6.72
CA THR A 69 -9.44 -4.87 5.89
C THR A 69 -10.66 -4.66 6.77
N THR A 70 -11.25 -3.49 6.67
CA THR A 70 -12.54 -3.18 7.27
C THR A 70 -13.33 -2.29 6.35
N SER A 71 -14.63 -2.53 6.23
CA SER A 71 -15.55 -1.65 5.50
C SER A 71 -15.62 -0.25 6.08
N GLU A 72 -14.93 -0.03 7.17
CA GLU A 72 -15.05 1.13 8.02
C GLU A 72 -13.75 1.92 8.17
N ILE A 73 -12.68 1.59 7.42
CA ILE A 73 -11.50 2.45 7.36
C ILE A 73 -11.93 3.87 7.00
N GLY A 74 -11.70 4.79 7.91
CA GLY A 74 -12.17 6.17 7.79
C GLY A 74 -13.41 6.52 8.60
N LYS A 75 -14.10 5.55 9.19
CA LYS A 75 -15.29 5.77 10.02
C LYS A 75 -15.06 5.62 11.53
N ASN A 76 -13.86 5.68 12.02
CA ASN A 76 -13.50 5.48 13.44
C ASN A 76 -13.71 4.07 13.96
N THR A 77 -13.48 3.08 13.21
CA THR A 77 -13.69 1.76 13.72
C THR A 77 -12.44 1.12 14.24
N GLU A 78 -12.68 0.32 15.14
CA GLU A 78 -11.89 -0.55 15.97
C GLU A 78 -11.31 -1.71 15.17
N ALA A 79 -10.70 -1.43 14.01
CA ALA A 79 -9.91 -2.43 13.33
C ALA A 79 -8.71 -2.75 14.22
N GLU A 80 -8.72 -3.94 14.77
CA GLU A 80 -7.66 -4.38 15.65
C GLU A 80 -6.47 -4.83 14.82
N MET A 81 -5.33 -4.30 15.15
CA MET A 81 -4.01 -4.80 14.72
C MET A 81 -3.33 -5.38 15.94
N TYR A 82 -2.43 -6.32 15.72
CA TYR A 82 -1.72 -6.97 16.82
C TYR A 82 -0.22 -6.80 16.63
N ASP A 83 0.47 -6.48 17.72
CA ASP A 83 1.90 -6.58 17.84
C ASP A 83 2.26 -7.57 18.98
N GLN A 84 3.54 -7.67 19.33
CA GLN A 84 3.99 -8.56 20.40
C GLN A 84 3.47 -8.17 21.79
N SER A 85 2.96 -6.97 21.98
CA SER A 85 2.37 -6.48 23.23
C SER A 85 0.86 -6.67 23.31
N GLY A 86 0.21 -7.05 22.20
CA GLY A 86 -1.23 -7.30 22.13
C GLY A 86 -1.93 -6.50 21.03
N VAL A 87 -3.13 -5.99 21.32
CA VAL A 87 -3.95 -5.24 20.38
C VAL A 87 -3.40 -3.82 20.21
N VAL A 88 -3.12 -3.46 18.97
CA VAL A 88 -2.78 -2.09 18.57
C VAL A 88 -3.98 -1.50 17.81
N SER A 89 -4.59 -0.46 18.33
CA SER A 89 -5.69 0.22 17.66
C SER A 89 -5.20 0.99 16.44
N LEU A 90 -5.92 0.88 15.33
CA LEU A 90 -5.65 1.68 14.14
C LEU A 90 -5.86 3.18 14.46
N LYS A 91 -4.78 3.94 14.41
CA LYS A 91 -4.84 5.38 14.56
C LYS A 91 -5.18 6.03 13.22
N ILE A 92 -6.19 6.89 13.21
CA ILE A 92 -6.58 7.64 12.01
C ILE A 92 -6.27 9.13 12.25
N GLU A 93 -5.44 9.70 11.41
CA GLU A 93 -5.05 11.10 11.47
C GLU A 93 -5.39 11.85 10.18
N SER A 94 -5.71 13.12 10.32
CA SER A 94 -5.78 14.02 9.16
C SER A 94 -4.38 14.33 8.68
N GLY A 95 -4.18 14.26 7.37
CA GLY A 95 -2.92 14.63 6.77
C GLY A 95 -2.61 16.11 6.93
N SER A 96 -1.33 16.42 6.86
CA SER A 96 -0.77 17.78 6.85
C SER A 96 0.57 17.75 6.11
N GLU A 97 1.19 18.91 5.91
CA GLU A 97 2.53 18.95 5.31
C GLU A 97 3.57 18.16 6.11
N GLU A 98 3.44 18.15 7.43
CA GLU A 98 4.32 17.39 8.31
C GLU A 98 4.01 15.90 8.31
N ARG A 99 2.72 15.54 8.43
CA ARG A 99 2.28 14.13 8.50
C ARG A 99 2.20 13.43 7.15
N GLY A 100 1.99 14.18 6.09
CA GLY A 100 1.96 13.67 4.72
C GLY A 100 3.36 13.48 4.14
N THR A 101 4.25 12.81 4.87
CA THR A 101 5.62 12.52 4.42
C THR A 101 5.96 11.04 4.58
N VAL A 102 6.85 10.54 3.73
CA VAL A 102 7.37 9.16 3.84
C VAL A 102 8.00 8.93 5.20
N ALA A 103 8.79 9.91 5.69
CA ALA A 103 9.44 9.79 6.99
C ALA A 103 8.44 9.66 8.14
N TYR A 104 7.34 10.41 8.09
CA TYR A 104 6.26 10.27 9.09
C TYR A 104 5.59 8.90 9.01
N SER A 105 5.26 8.44 7.81
CA SER A 105 4.60 7.14 7.62
C SER A 105 5.44 5.98 8.11
N VAL A 106 6.76 6.00 7.91
CA VAL A 106 7.70 4.97 8.39
C VAL A 106 7.76 4.93 9.92
N ARG A 107 7.73 6.09 10.57
CA ARG A 107 7.73 6.19 12.03
C ARG A 107 6.38 5.88 12.67
N ASN A 108 5.32 5.90 11.90
CA ASN A 108 3.95 5.68 12.34
C ASN A 108 3.25 4.63 11.47
N PRO A 109 3.74 3.37 11.45
CA PRO A 109 3.24 2.33 10.54
C PRO A 109 1.77 1.99 10.78
N ALA A 110 1.30 2.05 12.03
CA ALA A 110 -0.08 1.77 12.41
C ALA A 110 -1.03 2.98 12.27
N THR A 111 -0.56 4.11 11.72
CA THR A 111 -1.38 5.31 11.53
C THR A 111 -1.87 5.41 10.09
N TYR A 112 -3.19 5.35 9.90
CA TYR A 112 -3.81 5.68 8.62
C TYR A 112 -3.86 7.20 8.47
N ILE A 113 -3.21 7.72 7.44
CA ILE A 113 -3.19 9.16 7.15
C ILE A 113 -4.27 9.45 6.12
N LYS A 114 -5.31 10.19 6.51
CA LYS A 114 -6.32 10.67 5.55
C LYS A 114 -5.62 11.56 4.52
N TYR A 115 -6.37 12.15 3.61
CA TYR A 115 -5.78 13.08 2.63
C TYR A 115 -4.99 14.20 3.32
N SER A 116 -3.84 14.52 2.79
CA SER A 116 -2.97 15.60 3.29
C SER A 116 -3.35 16.97 2.74
N ARG A 117 -4.07 17.02 1.60
CA ARG A 117 -4.56 18.25 0.97
C ARG A 117 -6.01 18.07 0.53
N SER A 118 -6.83 19.08 0.74
CA SER A 118 -8.19 19.09 0.21
C SER A 118 -8.23 19.71 -1.19
N LYS A 119 -9.17 19.26 -2.01
CA LYS A 119 -9.37 19.78 -3.37
C LYS A 119 -9.56 21.32 -3.42
N SER A 120 -10.12 21.90 -2.36
CA SER A 120 -10.34 23.34 -2.25
C SER A 120 -9.05 24.16 -2.08
N ASN A 121 -7.97 23.53 -1.67
CA ASN A 121 -6.69 24.21 -1.40
C ASN A 121 -5.71 24.13 -2.56
N VAL A 122 -6.12 23.53 -3.67
CA VAL A 122 -5.25 23.35 -4.85
C VAL A 122 -5.73 24.28 -5.94
N SER A 123 -5.12 25.45 -6.04
CA SER A 123 -5.43 26.49 -7.04
C SER A 123 -4.76 26.24 -8.39
N ALA A 124 -3.87 25.27 -8.49
CA ALA A 124 -3.10 24.97 -9.69
C ALA A 124 -2.83 23.47 -9.82
N PRO A 125 -2.66 22.94 -11.03
CA PRO A 125 -2.20 21.56 -11.24
C PRO A 125 -0.88 21.29 -10.51
N PRO A 126 -0.66 20.05 -10.05
CA PRO A 126 -1.49 18.87 -10.30
C PRO A 126 -2.58 18.65 -9.25
N TYR A 127 -3.82 18.72 -9.67
CA TYR A 127 -5.00 18.42 -8.84
C TYR A 127 -5.02 16.97 -8.30
N TYR A 128 -4.12 16.13 -8.76
CA TYR A 128 -4.06 14.70 -8.50
C TYR A 128 -3.72 14.36 -7.05
N TYR A 129 -3.08 15.26 -6.32
CA TYR A 129 -2.65 15.01 -4.94
C TYR A 129 -3.66 15.47 -3.88
N SER A 130 -4.81 15.96 -4.27
CA SER A 130 -5.78 16.54 -3.34
C SER A 130 -6.39 15.53 -2.36
N TYR A 131 -6.30 14.24 -2.65
CA TYR A 131 -6.82 13.15 -1.82
C TYR A 131 -5.75 12.12 -1.44
N ASP A 132 -4.48 12.44 -1.72
CA ASP A 132 -3.36 11.58 -1.36
C ASP A 132 -2.99 11.79 0.12
N TRP A 133 -2.53 10.71 0.77
CA TRP A 133 -1.94 10.78 2.09
C TRP A 133 -0.61 11.55 2.07
N LEU A 134 0.12 11.44 0.97
CA LEU A 134 1.38 12.13 0.74
C LEU A 134 1.13 13.57 0.29
N TYR A 135 1.60 14.54 1.07
CA TYR A 135 1.27 15.95 0.87
C TYR A 135 1.70 16.50 -0.50
N TRP A 136 2.87 16.13 -0.97
CA TRP A 136 3.38 16.55 -2.28
C TRP A 136 3.12 15.53 -3.39
N GLY A 137 2.61 14.37 -3.06
CA GLY A 137 2.36 13.26 -3.98
C GLY A 137 3.65 12.71 -4.59
N ASP A 138 3.75 11.40 -4.67
CA ASP A 138 4.80 10.71 -5.41
C ASP A 138 4.26 9.37 -5.89
N ASN A 139 3.94 9.29 -7.17
CA ASN A 139 3.40 8.07 -7.75
C ASN A 139 4.46 6.99 -7.99
N ALA A 140 5.74 7.33 -7.84
CA ALA A 140 6.85 6.41 -8.05
C ALA A 140 7.28 5.65 -6.79
N LEU A 141 6.65 5.88 -5.64
CA LEU A 141 7.06 5.28 -4.36
C LEU A 141 7.13 3.75 -4.39
N TRP A 142 6.29 3.08 -5.16
CA TRP A 142 6.37 1.62 -5.34
C TRP A 142 7.29 1.18 -6.49
N GLY A 143 8.03 2.11 -7.08
CA GLY A 143 9.04 1.80 -8.09
C GLY A 143 8.62 2.06 -9.53
N ASN A 144 7.46 2.68 -9.78
CA ASN A 144 7.07 3.14 -11.11
C ASN A 144 7.57 4.57 -11.35
N PRO A 145 8.66 4.78 -12.10
CA PRO A 145 9.26 6.10 -12.27
C PRO A 145 8.42 7.05 -13.13
N GLU A 146 7.48 6.53 -13.91
CA GLU A 146 6.66 7.32 -14.83
C GLU A 146 5.28 7.69 -14.25
N GLY A 147 4.98 7.25 -13.04
CA GLY A 147 3.75 7.60 -12.35
C GLY A 147 2.49 7.06 -13.04
N TYR A 148 1.67 7.94 -13.59
CA TYR A 148 0.39 7.56 -14.22
C TYR A 148 0.52 6.98 -15.62
N ASP A 149 1.57 7.36 -16.34
CA ASP A 149 1.73 6.94 -17.71
C ASP A 149 2.25 5.51 -17.77
N TYR A 150 1.81 4.79 -18.77
CA TYR A 150 2.06 3.37 -18.98
C TYR A 150 3.55 3.09 -19.14
N PRO A 151 4.28 2.75 -18.05
CA PRO A 151 5.64 2.33 -18.24
C PRO A 151 5.63 1.03 -19.03
N SER A 152 6.61 0.85 -19.88
CA SER A 152 6.92 -0.49 -20.29
C SER A 152 7.29 -1.27 -19.02
N VAL A 153 6.80 -2.49 -18.87
CA VAL A 153 7.10 -3.35 -17.70
C VAL A 153 8.60 -3.41 -17.41
N ALA A 154 9.42 -3.28 -18.44
CA ALA A 154 10.87 -3.26 -18.34
C ALA A 154 11.45 -2.05 -17.57
N SER A 155 10.70 -0.98 -17.36
CA SER A 155 11.16 0.22 -16.65
C SER A 155 10.77 0.24 -15.17
N ILE A 156 9.91 -0.69 -14.73
CA ILE A 156 9.47 -0.74 -13.33
C ILE A 156 10.52 -1.47 -12.50
N GLN A 157 11.01 -0.78 -11.49
CA GLN A 157 11.92 -1.36 -10.50
C GLN A 157 11.24 -1.31 -9.13
N LYS A 158 11.15 -2.48 -8.50
CA LYS A 158 10.63 -2.58 -7.14
C LYS A 158 11.42 -1.67 -6.19
N SER A 159 10.72 -0.82 -5.46
CA SER A 159 11.31 0.01 -4.42
C SER A 159 11.26 -0.68 -3.06
N VAL A 160 11.94 -0.10 -2.06
CA VAL A 160 11.89 -0.56 -0.66
C VAL A 160 10.52 -0.32 -0.01
N TYR A 161 9.67 0.50 -0.63
CA TYR A 161 8.31 0.78 -0.14
C TYR A 161 7.26 -0.10 -0.80
N ASP A 162 7.60 -0.86 -1.83
CA ASP A 162 6.69 -1.82 -2.44
C ASP A 162 6.42 -2.98 -1.48
N PRO A 163 5.16 -3.21 -1.06
CA PRO A 163 4.84 -4.17 -0.01
C PRO A 163 4.86 -5.63 -0.46
N CYS A 164 4.99 -5.89 -1.76
CA CYS A 164 5.02 -7.26 -2.26
C CYS A 164 6.28 -8.01 -1.80
N PRO A 165 6.21 -9.32 -1.63
CA PRO A 165 7.38 -10.13 -1.30
C PRO A 165 8.44 -10.10 -2.41
N GLU A 166 9.61 -10.66 -2.12
CA GLU A 166 10.66 -10.82 -3.10
C GLU A 166 10.17 -11.59 -4.34
N GLY A 167 10.58 -11.15 -5.52
CA GLY A 167 10.12 -11.71 -6.79
C GLY A 167 8.82 -11.11 -7.33
N TYR A 168 8.08 -10.38 -6.51
CA TYR A 168 6.83 -9.71 -6.90
C TYR A 168 6.91 -8.20 -6.71
N MET A 169 6.07 -7.49 -7.41
CA MET A 169 5.87 -6.04 -7.27
C MET A 169 4.38 -5.70 -7.39
N VAL A 170 4.01 -4.52 -6.93
CA VAL A 170 2.65 -4.02 -7.14
C VAL A 170 2.39 -3.94 -8.65
N ALA A 171 1.29 -4.56 -9.08
CA ALA A 171 0.94 -4.67 -10.49
C ALA A 171 0.79 -3.28 -11.12
N PRO A 172 1.50 -3.00 -12.23
CA PRO A 172 1.31 -1.76 -12.96
C PRO A 172 -0.08 -1.72 -13.60
N ARG A 173 -0.58 -0.54 -13.88
CA ARG A 173 -1.88 -0.36 -14.54
C ARG A 173 -2.00 -1.18 -15.84
N ASP A 174 -0.90 -1.33 -16.55
CA ASP A 174 -0.85 -2.09 -17.81
C ASP A 174 -1.28 -3.56 -17.64
N THR A 175 -1.05 -4.15 -16.47
CA THR A 175 -1.51 -5.51 -16.13
C THR A 175 -3.03 -5.65 -16.23
N TRP A 176 -3.77 -4.60 -15.92
CA TRP A 176 -5.24 -4.57 -15.87
C TRP A 176 -5.91 -4.14 -17.18
N LEU A 177 -5.14 -3.85 -18.21
CA LEU A 177 -5.68 -3.54 -19.53
C LEU A 177 -6.16 -4.82 -20.19
N ASN A 178 -7.44 -5.09 -20.07
CA ASN A 178 -8.07 -6.30 -20.59
C ASN A 178 -7.65 -6.61 -22.02
N SER A 179 -7.17 -7.82 -22.22
CA SER A 179 -7.36 -8.54 -23.46
C SER A 179 -8.86 -8.84 -23.54
N SER A 180 -9.58 -8.12 -24.41
CA SER A 180 -10.93 -8.47 -24.82
C SER A 180 -10.94 -9.87 -25.44
#